data_a340d02d9bc2d8ad3ee80bb9195da780
#
_entry.id   a340d02d9bc2d8ad3ee80bb9195da780
#
_cell.length_a   1.000
_cell.length_b   1.000
_cell.length_c   1.000
_cell.angle_alpha   90.00
_cell.angle_beta   90.00
_cell.angle_gamma   90.00
#
_symmetry.space_group_name_H-M   'P 1'
#
loop_
_entity.id
_entity.type
_entity.pdbx_description
1 polymer ?
#
loop_
_entity_poly.entity_id
_entity_poly.type
_entity_poly.pdbx_seq_one_letter_code
_entity_poly.pdbx_strand_id
1 'polypeptide(L)'
;MQIQVRINEEGALRNQRYAFTDRFTLVSELLQNARRAGATHIEIHYDAAAQVLQVNDDGCGLADFQKLLSFHESGWDAATRAEEHPFGVGFSKCLYASTRCIVASGRQRVDIDTAAALAKASIEVEQTTDAGGVTGTRIELHGVDLPDLGARIETLCLGFAVEVLFDGQPLTRRFAQAHLAMTPSAIGMVHLAGTSDGQNSRDTMVFLQGFCVLKPTWCKPEQVNVVHLDSRQFMARLPDRDKLIDEDVQRKRIDAELKNSWRTTLEVAKAQLTPERFVDTYYTTMRAWGHLDLMNDLDVLPAGLCDAIVGYPIQDDSGGREYVQPVVAAPTRADIESSAVTLVALDWVNDENAPRWMLARAKGWLVFDWLGLHADHWVQRHVRFLEEELAEVEAVSEQLRTVLEGRWVWPNVILCEAVRVRIGDDVAEITDAGLCHDGEVYVPAGECSGEPVRQLSSFTDEHDQFLDSDMDADREALADLIRHLRAVDPVQTLDSLLQDLRLGKYPLLHGKTFQLTVGVGSVPGHSIELMEQTADAELNGAGGSHAEP
;
A
#
# COMPACT_ATOMS: atom_id res chain seq x y z
N MET A 1 17.50 -17.53 59.57
CA MET A 1 18.53 -17.11 58.62
C MET A 1 18.05 -15.82 57.98
N GLN A 2 18.82 -14.75 58.06
CA GLN A 2 18.50 -13.48 57.41
C GLN A 2 19.33 -13.38 56.11
N ILE A 3 18.70 -12.98 55.01
CA ILE A 3 19.35 -12.77 53.73
C ILE A 3 19.15 -11.31 53.29
N GLN A 4 20.15 -10.74 52.61
CA GLN A 4 20.12 -9.39 52.06
C GLN A 4 20.64 -9.40 50.62
N VAL A 5 20.15 -8.46 49.81
CA VAL A 5 20.70 -8.21 48.48
C VAL A 5 22.13 -7.73 48.59
N ARG A 6 23.05 -8.34 47.86
CA ARG A 6 24.46 -7.92 47.74
C ARG A 6 24.81 -7.73 46.27
N ILE A 7 25.59 -6.70 46.01
CA ILE A 7 26.09 -6.40 44.64
C ILE A 7 27.58 -6.75 44.63
N ASN A 8 27.98 -7.57 43.66
CA ASN A 8 29.37 -7.80 43.34
C ASN A 8 29.80 -6.71 42.33
N GLU A 9 30.52 -5.71 42.78
CA GLU A 9 30.93 -4.56 41.97
C GLU A 9 31.79 -4.94 40.77
N GLU A 10 32.78 -5.84 40.91
CA GLU A 10 33.61 -6.30 39.82
C GLU A 10 32.79 -7.07 38.77
N GLY A 11 31.87 -7.92 39.22
CA GLY A 11 30.95 -8.64 38.37
C GLY A 11 30.00 -7.68 37.63
N ALA A 12 29.50 -6.65 38.32
CA ALA A 12 28.64 -5.64 37.71
C ALA A 12 29.39 -4.85 36.62
N LEU A 13 30.59 -4.34 36.90
CA LEU A 13 31.42 -3.64 35.90
C LEU A 13 31.76 -4.53 34.71
N ARG A 14 32.18 -5.80 34.94
CA ARG A 14 32.48 -6.71 33.84
C ARG A 14 31.27 -6.99 32.96
N ASN A 15 30.08 -7.16 33.53
CA ASN A 15 28.85 -7.48 32.80
C ASN A 15 28.25 -6.25 32.13
N GLN A 16 28.50 -5.05 32.62
CA GLN A 16 28.03 -3.79 32.00
C GLN A 16 28.45 -3.63 30.55
N ARG A 17 29.63 -4.14 30.15
CA ARG A 17 30.07 -4.10 28.74
C ARG A 17 29.10 -4.79 27.76
N TYR A 18 28.35 -5.81 28.24
CA TYR A 18 27.39 -6.56 27.43
C TYR A 18 25.97 -5.97 27.45
N ALA A 19 25.74 -4.95 28.27
CA ALA A 19 24.46 -4.25 28.29
C ALA A 19 24.22 -3.41 27.03
N PHE A 20 25.28 -3.02 26.33
CA PHE A 20 25.21 -2.20 25.13
C PHE A 20 25.30 -3.07 23.88
N THR A 21 24.19 -3.17 23.14
CA THR A 21 24.11 -4.01 21.94
C THR A 21 24.51 -3.25 20.66
N ASP A 22 24.24 -1.94 20.63
CA ASP A 22 24.61 -1.08 19.50
C ASP A 22 25.82 -0.18 19.86
N ARG A 23 26.86 -0.19 19.00
CA ARG A 23 28.06 0.66 19.16
C ARG A 23 27.74 2.14 18.99
N PHE A 24 26.68 2.48 18.24
CA PHE A 24 26.27 3.86 17.99
C PHE A 24 25.53 4.50 19.18
N THR A 25 25.09 3.71 20.16
CA THR A 25 24.47 4.23 21.42
C THR A 25 25.37 5.25 22.12
N LEU A 26 26.67 5.11 22.00
CA LEU A 26 27.64 6.06 22.52
C LEU A 26 27.41 7.48 21.95
N VAL A 27 27.15 7.62 20.65
CA VAL A 27 26.90 8.91 20.01
C VAL A 27 25.59 9.52 20.49
N SER A 28 24.52 8.73 20.59
CA SER A 28 23.24 9.19 21.10
C SER A 28 23.33 9.66 22.56
N GLU A 29 24.11 8.98 23.40
CA GLU A 29 24.33 9.40 24.79
C GLU A 29 25.13 10.69 24.90
N LEU A 30 26.15 10.91 24.04
CA LEU A 30 26.89 12.16 24.03
C LEU A 30 26.02 13.33 23.57
N LEU A 31 25.23 13.16 22.52
CA LEU A 31 24.24 14.13 22.06
C LEU A 31 23.21 14.47 23.15
N GLN A 32 22.70 13.45 23.85
CA GLN A 32 21.76 13.61 24.95
C GLN A 32 22.36 14.41 26.11
N ASN A 33 23.61 14.13 26.46
CA ASN A 33 24.30 14.83 27.53
C ASN A 33 24.55 16.30 27.18
N ALA A 34 24.96 16.59 25.94
CA ALA A 34 25.10 17.96 25.45
C ALA A 34 23.76 18.72 25.50
N ARG A 35 22.67 18.12 25.03
CA ARG A 35 21.33 18.70 25.11
C ARG A 35 20.91 18.99 26.56
N ARG A 36 21.13 18.05 27.49
CA ARG A 36 20.86 18.24 28.93
C ARG A 36 21.71 19.32 29.55
N ALA A 37 22.92 19.50 29.06
CA ALA A 37 23.80 20.60 29.48
C ALA A 37 23.33 21.96 28.92
N GLY A 38 22.23 22.03 28.19
CA GLY A 38 21.68 23.24 27.58
C GLY A 38 22.50 23.73 26.38
N ALA A 39 23.19 22.83 25.69
CA ALA A 39 23.91 23.18 24.48
C ALA A 39 22.95 23.70 23.40
N THR A 40 23.40 24.72 22.68
CA THR A 40 22.73 25.26 21.50
C THR A 40 23.38 24.77 20.20
N HIS A 41 24.64 24.31 20.32
CA HIS A 41 25.44 23.85 19.19
C HIS A 41 26.32 22.66 19.62
N ILE A 42 26.36 21.63 18.76
CA ILE A 42 27.17 20.44 18.95
C ILE A 42 27.97 20.19 17.66
N GLU A 43 29.27 20.01 17.80
CA GLU A 43 30.15 19.66 16.69
C GLU A 43 30.73 18.27 16.89
N ILE A 44 30.63 17.42 15.86
CA ILE A 44 31.10 16.03 15.87
C ILE A 44 32.09 15.87 14.74
N HIS A 45 33.25 15.31 15.07
CA HIS A 45 34.32 15.00 14.12
C HIS A 45 34.72 13.53 14.25
N TYR A 46 34.87 12.83 13.14
CA TYR A 46 35.26 11.44 13.16
C TYR A 46 36.32 11.10 12.12
N ASP A 47 37.51 10.78 12.61
CA ASP A 47 38.60 10.24 11.79
C ASP A 47 38.53 8.72 11.80
N ALA A 48 37.99 8.13 10.71
CA ALA A 48 37.84 6.68 10.57
C ALA A 48 39.19 5.95 10.47
N ALA A 49 40.25 6.60 9.93
CA ALA A 49 41.57 6.00 9.79
C ALA A 49 42.31 5.93 11.14
N ALA A 50 42.19 6.99 11.94
CA ALA A 50 42.74 7.05 13.29
C ALA A 50 41.81 6.40 14.34
N GLN A 51 40.54 6.10 14.00
CA GLN A 51 39.48 5.65 14.92
C GLN A 51 39.29 6.63 16.09
N VAL A 52 39.25 7.92 15.80
CA VAL A 52 39.10 9.00 16.78
C VAL A 52 37.78 9.71 16.55
N LEU A 53 36.90 9.69 17.57
CA LEU A 53 35.70 10.48 17.63
C LEU A 53 35.88 11.67 18.57
N GLN A 54 35.56 12.85 18.08
CA GLN A 54 35.55 14.08 18.86
C GLN A 54 34.16 14.69 18.89
N VAL A 55 33.67 15.06 20.08
CA VAL A 55 32.38 15.74 20.28
C VAL A 55 32.61 16.97 21.13
N ASN A 56 32.21 18.12 20.62
CA ASN A 56 32.27 19.41 21.31
C ASN A 56 30.84 19.95 21.48
N ASP A 57 30.52 20.45 22.64
CA ASP A 57 29.27 21.18 22.89
C ASP A 57 29.56 22.54 23.56
N ASP A 58 28.61 23.46 23.44
CA ASP A 58 28.62 24.78 24.05
C ASP A 58 27.77 24.87 25.32
N GLY A 59 27.43 23.75 25.93
CA GLY A 59 26.58 23.68 27.13
C GLY A 59 27.26 24.21 28.41
N CYS A 60 26.62 23.95 29.55
CA CYS A 60 27.12 24.48 30.86
C CYS A 60 28.45 23.87 31.32
N GLY A 61 28.98 22.86 30.60
CA GLY A 61 30.21 22.18 30.94
C GLY A 61 30.10 21.24 32.14
N LEU A 62 31.24 20.75 32.61
CA LEU A 62 31.38 19.77 33.68
C LEU A 62 32.10 20.37 34.88
N ALA A 63 31.43 20.54 36.02
CA ALA A 63 31.99 21.08 37.24
C ALA A 63 32.70 20.02 38.09
N ASP A 64 32.24 18.76 38.04
CA ASP A 64 32.73 17.65 38.83
C ASP A 64 33.09 16.46 37.94
N PHE A 65 34.35 16.24 37.69
CA PHE A 65 34.89 15.19 36.81
C PHE A 65 34.72 13.78 37.42
N GLN A 66 34.52 13.64 38.77
CA GLN A 66 34.21 12.34 39.37
C GLN A 66 32.92 11.73 38.83
N LYS A 67 31.96 12.54 38.39
CA LYS A 67 30.68 12.09 37.79
C LYS A 67 30.86 11.29 36.49
N LEU A 68 31.95 11.47 35.79
CA LEU A 68 32.27 10.67 34.58
C LEU A 68 32.48 9.20 34.93
N LEU A 69 32.99 8.91 36.13
CA LEU A 69 33.37 7.59 36.58
C LEU A 69 32.41 7.04 37.68
N SER A 70 31.36 7.78 38.01
CA SER A 70 30.34 7.34 38.99
C SER A 70 29.19 6.64 38.28
N PHE A 71 29.26 5.31 38.23
CA PHE A 71 28.23 4.50 37.56
C PHE A 71 26.94 4.44 38.41
N HIS A 72 25.78 4.48 37.72
CA HIS A 72 24.45 4.49 38.32
C HIS A 72 24.15 5.72 39.21
N GLU A 73 24.99 6.75 39.17
CA GLU A 73 24.74 8.04 39.74
C GLU A 73 24.44 9.08 38.66
N SER A 74 23.23 9.61 38.69
CA SER A 74 22.90 10.72 37.81
C SER A 74 23.51 12.03 38.34
N GLY A 75 24.42 12.60 37.60
CA GLY A 75 25.01 13.93 37.90
C GLY A 75 24.07 15.12 37.67
N TRP A 76 22.89 14.90 37.14
CA TRP A 76 21.93 15.94 36.79
C TRP A 76 21.13 16.42 37.99
N ASP A 77 20.59 17.64 37.90
CA ASP A 77 19.76 18.22 38.95
C ASP A 77 18.41 17.48 39.13
N ALA A 78 17.67 17.86 40.15
CA ALA A 78 16.41 17.20 40.51
C ALA A 78 15.32 17.38 39.43
N ALA A 79 15.29 18.52 38.73
CA ALA A 79 14.31 18.79 37.69
C ALA A 79 14.58 17.91 36.46
N THR A 80 15.82 17.89 35.95
CA THR A 80 16.24 17.00 34.86
C THR A 80 16.02 15.53 35.18
N ARG A 81 16.26 15.11 36.44
CA ARG A 81 15.99 13.73 36.87
C ARG A 81 14.50 13.39 36.83
N ALA A 82 13.65 14.30 37.23
CA ALA A 82 12.20 14.08 37.21
C ALA A 82 11.61 14.09 35.77
N GLU A 83 12.19 14.88 34.88
CA GLU A 83 11.68 15.02 33.51
C GLU A 83 12.21 13.96 32.54
N GLU A 84 13.46 13.54 32.71
CA GLU A 84 14.14 12.73 31.69
C GLU A 84 14.63 11.37 32.17
N HIS A 85 14.51 11.07 33.45
CA HIS A 85 14.91 9.81 34.04
C HIS A 85 16.32 9.34 33.62
N PRO A 86 17.38 10.17 33.82
CA PRO A 86 18.74 9.79 33.49
C PRO A 86 19.25 8.69 34.43
N PHE A 87 19.75 7.60 33.84
CA PHE A 87 20.12 6.39 34.62
C PHE A 87 21.54 6.38 35.18
N GLY A 88 22.35 7.40 34.85
CA GLY A 88 23.73 7.50 35.29
C GLY A 88 24.68 6.44 34.72
N VAL A 89 24.34 5.82 33.61
CA VAL A 89 25.19 4.83 32.93
C VAL A 89 25.63 5.27 31.51
N GLY A 90 25.10 6.37 30.98
CA GLY A 90 25.32 6.77 29.58
C GLY A 90 26.80 7.01 29.26
N PHE A 91 27.52 7.75 30.10
CA PHE A 91 28.93 8.02 29.87
C PHE A 91 29.81 6.76 30.00
N SER A 92 29.40 5.76 30.78
CA SER A 92 30.16 4.49 30.89
C SER A 92 30.33 3.80 29.54
N LYS A 93 29.42 4.03 28.58
CA LYS A 93 29.54 3.54 27.19
C LYS A 93 30.85 3.99 26.55
N CYS A 94 31.28 5.23 26.79
CA CYS A 94 32.54 5.74 26.29
C CYS A 94 33.73 4.92 26.79
N LEU A 95 33.70 4.50 28.06
CA LEU A 95 34.79 3.73 28.68
C LEU A 95 34.88 2.30 28.13
N TYR A 96 33.75 1.68 27.77
CA TYR A 96 33.73 0.33 27.19
C TYR A 96 33.95 0.32 25.67
N ALA A 97 33.68 1.44 24.98
CA ALA A 97 33.77 1.54 23.53
C ALA A 97 35.10 2.08 23.03
N SER A 98 35.93 2.71 23.88
CA SER A 98 37.20 3.30 23.53
C SER A 98 38.37 2.73 24.34
N THR A 99 39.57 2.91 23.85
CA THR A 99 40.80 2.55 24.58
C THR A 99 41.31 3.70 25.42
N ARG A 100 40.99 4.94 25.03
CA ARG A 100 41.38 6.18 25.73
C ARG A 100 40.26 7.21 25.56
N CYS A 101 39.94 7.91 26.64
CA CYS A 101 38.91 8.95 26.66
C CYS A 101 39.50 10.22 27.28
N ILE A 102 39.51 11.31 26.50
CA ILE A 102 39.97 12.61 26.97
C ILE A 102 38.74 13.51 27.12
N VAL A 103 38.57 14.12 28.28
CA VAL A 103 37.50 15.09 28.54
C VAL A 103 38.08 16.39 29.02
N ALA A 104 37.67 17.50 28.40
CA ALA A 104 38.04 18.85 28.81
C ALA A 104 36.78 19.71 28.99
N SER A 105 36.74 20.50 30.04
CA SER A 105 35.67 21.46 30.31
C SER A 105 36.19 22.60 31.19
N GLY A 106 35.89 23.84 30.85
CA GLY A 106 36.49 24.99 31.51
C GLY A 106 38.01 24.95 31.41
N ARG A 107 38.67 24.96 32.57
CA ARG A 107 40.12 24.85 32.68
C ARG A 107 40.60 23.48 33.17
N GLN A 108 39.76 22.50 33.20
CA GLN A 108 40.07 21.15 33.67
C GLN A 108 40.09 20.18 32.48
N ARG A 109 41.03 19.23 32.58
CA ARG A 109 41.18 18.15 31.60
C ARG A 109 41.51 16.86 32.32
N VAL A 110 40.92 15.76 31.85
CA VAL A 110 41.26 14.41 32.28
C VAL A 110 41.62 13.57 31.06
N ASP A 111 42.59 12.71 31.23
CA ASP A 111 43.07 11.76 30.23
C ASP A 111 42.94 10.35 30.81
N ILE A 112 41.98 9.62 30.33
CA ILE A 112 41.50 8.35 30.91
C ILE A 112 41.99 7.19 30.04
N ASP A 113 42.95 6.40 30.56
CA ASP A 113 43.11 5.02 30.10
C ASP A 113 41.89 4.21 30.56
N THR A 114 41.08 3.75 29.60
CA THR A 114 39.80 3.14 29.93
C THR A 114 39.95 1.79 30.62
N ALA A 115 40.98 1.02 30.30
CA ALA A 115 41.26 -0.25 30.97
C ALA A 115 41.68 -0.04 32.42
N ALA A 116 42.54 0.95 32.68
CA ALA A 116 42.97 1.34 34.04
C ALA A 116 41.78 1.86 34.86
N ALA A 117 40.93 2.72 34.27
CA ALA A 117 39.71 3.23 34.90
C ALA A 117 38.76 2.11 35.32
N LEU A 118 38.51 1.15 34.45
CA LEU A 118 37.65 0.00 34.74
C LEU A 118 38.25 -0.97 35.77
N ALA A 119 39.59 -0.95 35.92
CA ALA A 119 40.33 -1.61 36.98
C ALA A 119 40.36 -0.79 38.29
N LYS A 120 39.64 0.34 38.35
CA LYS A 120 39.55 1.25 39.51
C LYS A 120 40.86 1.95 39.88
N ALA A 121 41.77 2.16 38.88
CA ALA A 121 42.94 2.99 39.07
C ALA A 121 42.52 4.46 39.27
N SER A 122 43.22 5.17 40.13
CA SER A 122 43.04 6.61 40.31
C SER A 122 43.55 7.38 39.08
N ILE A 123 42.77 8.35 38.63
CA ILE A 123 43.06 9.18 37.46
C ILE A 123 43.15 10.63 37.93
N GLU A 124 44.18 11.33 37.49
CA GLU A 124 44.43 12.71 37.88
C GLU A 124 43.70 13.68 36.91
N VAL A 125 43.06 14.70 37.47
CA VAL A 125 42.44 15.80 36.71
C VAL A 125 43.46 16.96 36.68
N GLU A 126 43.90 17.30 35.48
CA GLU A 126 44.85 18.34 35.20
C GLU A 126 44.18 19.72 35.11
N GLN A 127 44.88 20.76 35.58
CA GLN A 127 44.50 22.14 35.32
C GLN A 127 45.25 22.63 34.07
N THR A 128 44.49 23.07 33.06
CA THR A 128 45.09 23.63 31.86
C THR A 128 45.56 25.07 32.12
N THR A 129 46.74 25.40 31.62
CA THR A 129 47.34 26.75 31.77
C THR A 129 46.90 27.70 30.65
N ASP A 130 46.16 27.20 29.65
CA ASP A 130 45.67 27.99 28.53
C ASP A 130 44.68 29.05 29.00
N ALA A 131 44.93 30.31 28.60
CA ALA A 131 44.17 31.47 29.04
C ALA A 131 42.67 31.46 28.60
N GLY A 132 42.29 30.58 27.69
CA GLY A 132 40.95 30.57 27.07
C GLY A 132 39.97 29.53 27.65
N GLY A 133 40.45 28.44 28.25
CA GLY A 133 39.56 27.33 28.67
C GLY A 133 38.68 26.77 27.53
N VAL A 134 37.99 25.65 27.77
CA VAL A 134 37.00 25.06 26.84
C VAL A 134 35.62 25.56 27.23
N THR A 135 34.90 26.17 26.28
CA THR A 135 33.47 26.48 26.46
C THR A 135 32.68 25.18 26.35
N GLY A 136 31.78 24.91 27.29
CA GLY A 136 31.05 23.65 27.30
C GLY A 136 31.90 22.43 27.64
N THR A 137 31.74 21.35 26.87
CA THR A 137 32.48 20.10 27.06
C THR A 137 33.09 19.63 25.74
N ARG A 138 34.34 19.18 25.80
CA ARG A 138 35.02 18.50 24.70
C ARG A 138 35.37 17.09 25.11
N ILE A 139 34.93 16.13 24.31
CA ILE A 139 35.20 14.70 24.53
C ILE A 139 35.88 14.14 23.29
N GLU A 140 37.01 13.45 23.52
CA GLU A 140 37.79 12.80 22.47
C GLU A 140 37.96 11.32 22.84
N LEU A 141 37.53 10.42 21.97
CA LEU A 141 37.55 8.96 22.16
C LEU A 141 38.43 8.31 21.13
N HIS A 142 39.40 7.52 21.56
CA HIS A 142 40.32 6.79 20.69
C HIS A 142 40.00 5.29 20.65
N GLY A 143 40.26 4.66 19.49
CA GLY A 143 40.00 3.24 19.26
C GLY A 143 38.51 2.94 19.10
N VAL A 144 37.74 3.89 18.59
CA VAL A 144 36.29 3.72 18.38
C VAL A 144 36.04 3.39 16.90
N ASP A 145 35.46 2.20 16.65
CA ASP A 145 35.08 1.78 15.31
C ASP A 145 33.59 2.06 15.06
N LEU A 146 33.31 3.08 14.23
CA LEU A 146 31.96 3.55 13.87
C LEU A 146 31.81 3.61 12.34
N PRO A 147 31.63 2.47 11.66
CA PRO A 147 31.46 2.45 10.21
C PRO A 147 30.22 3.23 9.80
N ASP A 148 30.29 3.96 8.70
CA ASP A 148 29.20 4.75 8.12
C ASP A 148 28.55 5.75 9.10
N LEU A 149 29.33 6.31 10.03
CA LEU A 149 28.83 7.22 11.07
C LEU A 149 28.03 8.39 10.47
N GLY A 150 28.46 8.98 9.33
CA GLY A 150 27.77 10.11 8.71
C GLY A 150 26.32 9.84 8.39
N ALA A 151 26.03 8.73 7.72
CA ALA A 151 24.65 8.34 7.37
C ALA A 151 23.81 8.01 8.62
N ARG A 152 24.43 7.39 9.62
CA ARG A 152 23.75 7.02 10.86
C ARG A 152 23.43 8.22 11.75
N ILE A 153 24.34 9.18 11.86
CA ILE A 153 24.11 10.36 12.69
C ILE A 153 23.07 11.29 12.08
N GLU A 154 23.01 11.38 10.76
CA GLU A 154 21.95 12.11 10.07
C GLU A 154 20.57 11.53 10.43
N THR A 155 20.43 10.21 10.35
CA THR A 155 19.19 9.52 10.75
C THR A 155 18.88 9.70 12.23
N LEU A 156 19.88 9.64 13.10
CA LEU A 156 19.73 9.80 14.53
C LEU A 156 19.23 11.20 14.91
N CYS A 157 19.69 12.22 14.20
CA CYS A 157 19.39 13.62 14.47
C CYS A 157 18.10 14.14 13.80
N LEU A 158 17.33 13.33 13.06
CA LEU A 158 16.15 13.78 12.32
C LEU A 158 15.16 14.61 13.15
N GLY A 159 14.95 14.25 14.42
CA GLY A 159 14.06 14.95 15.35
C GLY A 159 14.79 15.72 16.46
N PHE A 160 16.11 15.80 16.38
CA PHE A 160 16.92 16.35 17.48
C PHE A 160 16.80 17.87 17.59
N ALA A 161 16.67 18.38 18.81
CA ALA A 161 16.34 19.78 19.03
C ALA A 161 17.55 20.71 18.82
N VAL A 162 18.77 20.26 19.17
CA VAL A 162 19.99 21.05 19.13
C VAL A 162 20.60 21.00 17.73
N GLU A 163 21.21 22.08 17.28
CA GLU A 163 21.99 22.11 16.04
C GLU A 163 23.24 21.21 16.14
N VAL A 164 23.40 20.34 15.15
CA VAL A 164 24.54 19.41 15.09
C VAL A 164 25.30 19.60 13.77
N LEU A 165 26.61 19.84 13.86
CA LEU A 165 27.51 19.77 12.73
C LEU A 165 28.27 18.44 12.76
N PHE A 166 28.35 17.79 11.62
CA PHE A 166 29.18 16.61 11.41
C PHE A 166 30.27 16.93 10.38
N ASP A 167 31.52 16.83 10.78
CA ASP A 167 32.70 17.24 9.97
C ASP A 167 32.51 18.64 9.32
N GLY A 168 31.99 19.57 10.10
CA GLY A 168 31.76 20.97 9.69
C GLY A 168 30.54 21.20 8.82
N GLN A 169 29.72 20.15 8.53
CA GLN A 169 28.47 20.26 7.77
C GLN A 169 27.26 20.15 8.69
N PRO A 170 26.28 21.07 8.58
CA PRO A 170 25.08 21.00 9.40
C PRO A 170 24.21 19.80 8.99
N LEU A 171 23.75 19.02 9.99
CA LEU A 171 22.86 17.88 9.77
C LEU A 171 21.42 18.35 9.53
N THR A 172 20.74 17.67 8.61
CA THR A 172 19.32 17.91 8.35
C THR A 172 18.49 17.35 9.50
N ARG A 173 17.73 18.22 10.18
CA ARG A 173 16.86 17.87 11.31
C ARG A 173 15.41 18.14 10.96
N ARG A 174 14.95 17.55 9.82
CA ARG A 174 13.67 17.89 9.19
C ARG A 174 12.46 17.72 10.11
N PHE A 175 12.53 16.83 11.09
CA PHE A 175 11.47 16.56 12.05
C PHE A 175 11.71 17.19 13.42
N ALA A 176 12.67 18.07 13.58
CA ALA A 176 12.83 18.84 14.81
C ALA A 176 11.63 19.76 15.05
N GLN A 177 11.25 19.93 16.31
CA GLN A 177 10.07 20.75 16.67
C GLN A 177 10.12 22.18 16.11
N ALA A 178 11.32 22.76 16.05
CA ALA A 178 11.51 24.11 15.52
C ALA A 178 11.23 24.25 14.01
N HIS A 179 11.21 23.13 13.27
CA HIS A 179 11.02 23.12 11.82
C HIS A 179 9.59 22.77 11.39
N LEU A 180 8.71 22.44 12.32
CA LEU A 180 7.36 21.98 12.07
C LEU A 180 6.33 22.85 12.81
N ALA A 181 5.13 22.95 12.23
CA ALA A 181 3.98 23.53 12.92
C ALA A 181 3.46 22.51 13.96
N MET A 182 3.98 22.62 15.19
CA MET A 182 3.65 21.70 16.28
C MET A 182 2.47 22.24 17.10
N THR A 183 1.57 21.32 17.48
CA THR A 183 0.42 21.60 18.33
C THR A 183 0.56 20.81 19.65
N PRO A 184 0.34 21.43 20.82
CA PRO A 184 0.31 20.71 22.11
C PRO A 184 -0.83 19.68 22.15
N SER A 185 -0.54 18.52 22.73
CA SER A 185 -1.50 17.43 22.94
C SER A 185 -1.30 16.76 24.29
N ALA A 186 -2.17 15.80 24.63
CA ALA A 186 -2.05 15.05 25.89
C ALA A 186 -0.80 14.16 25.96
N ILE A 187 -0.14 13.88 24.84
CA ILE A 187 1.05 13.02 24.78
C ILE A 187 2.36 13.77 24.52
N GLY A 188 2.28 15.07 24.28
CA GLY A 188 3.41 15.92 23.91
C GLY A 188 3.08 16.85 22.77
N MET A 189 4.05 17.09 21.85
CA MET A 189 3.87 17.97 20.70
C MET A 189 3.59 17.14 19.44
N VAL A 190 2.56 17.53 18.68
CA VAL A 190 2.11 16.81 17.48
C VAL A 190 2.11 17.73 16.28
N HIS A 191 2.67 17.25 15.18
CA HIS A 191 2.49 17.80 13.84
C HIS A 191 1.65 16.84 13.01
N LEU A 192 0.54 17.32 12.49
CA LEU A 192 -0.31 16.59 11.52
C LEU A 192 0.04 17.05 10.11
N ALA A 193 0.52 16.15 9.30
CA ALA A 193 0.76 16.43 7.88
C ALA A 193 -0.57 16.52 7.13
N GLY A 194 -0.67 17.41 6.12
CA GLY A 194 -1.84 17.48 5.27
C GLY A 194 -3.05 18.21 5.89
N THR A 195 -2.85 19.01 6.92
CA THR A 195 -3.94 19.79 7.53
C THR A 195 -4.52 20.88 6.63
N SER A 196 -3.83 21.25 5.55
CA SER A 196 -4.27 22.26 4.58
C SER A 196 -4.80 21.69 3.27
N ASP A 197 -4.40 20.47 2.90
CA ASP A 197 -4.65 19.87 1.58
C ASP A 197 -5.19 18.42 1.65
N GLY A 198 -5.36 17.87 2.84
CA GLY A 198 -5.84 16.52 3.05
C GLY A 198 -4.83 15.41 2.71
N GLN A 199 -3.59 15.75 2.38
CA GLN A 199 -2.56 14.78 2.00
C GLN A 199 -1.89 14.16 3.23
N ASN A 200 -2.53 13.15 3.81
CA ASN A 200 -2.03 12.43 4.99
C ASN A 200 -1.91 10.92 4.72
N SER A 201 -0.76 10.34 5.08
CA SER A 201 -0.50 8.91 4.90
C SER A 201 -0.88 8.04 6.11
N ARG A 202 -1.37 8.61 7.22
CA ARG A 202 -1.52 7.96 8.52
C ARG A 202 -0.20 7.46 9.16
N ASP A 203 0.89 7.42 8.41
CA ASP A 203 2.20 7.09 8.94
C ASP A 203 2.64 8.09 10.00
N THR A 204 3.35 7.61 10.99
CA THR A 204 3.76 8.44 12.13
C THR A 204 5.21 8.17 12.51
N MET A 205 5.99 9.26 12.60
CA MET A 205 7.32 9.27 13.18
C MET A 205 7.22 9.75 14.63
N VAL A 206 7.71 8.95 15.58
CA VAL A 206 7.62 9.29 17.00
C VAL A 206 9.01 9.48 17.58
N PHE A 207 9.20 10.61 18.22
CA PHE A 207 10.45 11.00 18.86
C PHE A 207 10.26 11.11 20.39
N LEU A 208 11.25 10.63 21.11
CA LEU A 208 11.39 10.87 22.54
C LEU A 208 12.74 11.52 22.80
N GLN A 209 12.72 12.71 23.42
CA GLN A 209 13.93 13.49 23.66
C GLN A 209 14.75 13.78 22.37
N GLY A 210 14.08 13.84 21.21
CA GLY A 210 14.67 14.08 19.91
C GLY A 210 15.14 12.85 19.15
N PHE A 211 15.14 11.67 19.76
CA PHE A 211 15.49 10.42 19.09
C PHE A 211 14.25 9.63 18.66
N CYS A 212 14.34 9.03 17.49
CA CYS A 212 13.24 8.27 16.92
C CYS A 212 13.03 6.93 17.67
N VAL A 213 11.85 6.74 18.24
CA VAL A 213 11.47 5.52 18.97
C VAL A 213 10.44 4.67 18.22
N LEU A 214 9.70 5.26 17.30
CA LEU A 214 8.80 4.56 16.36
C LEU A 214 8.90 5.20 14.99
N LYS A 215 9.02 4.37 13.96
CA LYS A 215 9.03 4.82 12.57
C LYS A 215 8.31 3.81 11.67
N PRO A 216 7.62 4.24 10.62
CA PRO A 216 7.11 3.36 9.59
C PRO A 216 8.26 2.75 8.78
N THR A 217 7.99 1.64 8.11
CA THR A 217 8.98 0.98 7.22
C THR A 217 9.34 1.88 6.04
N TRP A 218 8.34 2.59 5.52
CA TRP A 218 8.48 3.58 4.46
C TRP A 218 7.46 4.71 4.68
N CYS A 219 7.84 5.95 4.39
CA CYS A 219 6.93 7.09 4.41
C CYS A 219 7.39 8.18 3.44
N LYS A 220 6.46 9.00 2.99
CA LYS A 220 6.77 10.27 2.33
C LYS A 220 6.92 11.33 3.42
N PRO A 221 8.06 12.02 3.51
CA PRO A 221 8.32 12.98 4.59
C PRO A 221 7.27 14.08 4.72
N GLU A 222 6.64 14.46 3.61
CA GLU A 222 5.64 15.54 3.55
C GLU A 222 4.25 15.08 4.05
N GLN A 223 4.02 13.76 4.10
CA GLN A 223 2.73 13.15 4.45
C GLN A 223 2.74 12.43 5.80
N VAL A 224 3.88 12.45 6.50
CA VAL A 224 4.05 11.74 7.77
C VAL A 224 3.70 12.63 8.96
N ASN A 225 2.91 12.11 9.90
CA ASN A 225 2.68 12.77 11.17
C ASN A 225 3.92 12.68 12.06
N VAL A 226 4.20 13.72 12.83
CA VAL A 226 5.36 13.75 13.71
C VAL A 226 4.91 14.00 15.14
N VAL A 227 5.37 13.15 16.05
CA VAL A 227 5.07 13.25 17.47
C VAL A 227 6.36 13.35 18.27
N HIS A 228 6.48 14.40 19.08
CA HIS A 228 7.51 14.54 20.11
C HIS A 228 6.86 14.28 21.47
N LEU A 229 7.12 13.10 22.02
CA LEU A 229 6.53 12.65 23.27
C LEU A 229 7.02 13.44 24.47
N ASP A 230 6.12 13.68 25.45
CA ASP A 230 6.47 14.22 26.75
C ASP A 230 7.25 13.18 27.57
N SER A 231 8.51 13.46 27.84
CA SER A 231 9.41 12.57 28.57
C SER A 231 9.02 12.32 30.02
N ARG A 232 8.08 13.09 30.59
CA ARG A 232 7.50 12.81 31.93
C ARG A 232 6.54 11.63 31.90
N GLN A 233 5.96 11.33 30.74
CA GLN A 233 4.91 10.32 30.58
C GLN A 233 5.40 9.08 29.84
N PHE A 234 6.45 9.20 29.04
CA PHE A 234 6.96 8.13 28.20
C PHE A 234 8.42 7.83 28.50
N MET A 235 8.76 6.56 28.47
CA MET A 235 10.12 6.09 28.71
C MET A 235 10.58 5.17 27.60
N ALA A 236 11.84 5.35 27.17
CA ALA A 236 12.48 4.45 26.22
C ALA A 236 13.14 3.27 26.95
N ARG A 237 13.16 2.13 26.28
CA ARG A 237 13.86 0.93 26.75
C ARG A 237 15.37 1.17 26.74
N LEU A 238 16.01 0.84 27.85
CA LEU A 238 17.46 0.94 27.98
C LEU A 238 18.16 -0.32 27.45
N PRO A 239 19.42 -0.21 27.09
CA PRO A 239 20.25 1.01 27.06
C PRO A 239 20.13 1.80 25.76
N ASP A 240 19.65 1.20 24.68
CA ASP A 240 19.77 1.76 23.33
C ASP A 240 18.72 2.83 23.00
N ARG A 241 17.64 2.91 23.80
CA ARG A 241 16.53 3.90 23.67
C ARG A 241 15.87 3.90 22.29
N ASP A 242 15.93 2.76 21.61
CA ASP A 242 15.40 2.57 20.25
C ASP A 242 13.89 2.29 20.22
N LYS A 243 13.29 1.97 21.39
CA LYS A 243 11.88 1.60 21.54
C LYS A 243 11.30 2.14 22.83
N LEU A 244 9.98 2.25 22.88
CA LEU A 244 9.24 2.56 24.12
C LEU A 244 9.14 1.34 25.03
N ILE A 245 9.09 1.59 26.35
CA ILE A 245 8.63 0.58 27.30
C ILE A 245 7.13 0.38 27.06
N ASP A 246 6.68 -0.89 27.08
CA ASP A 246 5.30 -1.29 26.79
C ASP A 246 4.81 -0.75 25.42
N GLU A 247 5.64 -0.93 24.40
CA GLU A 247 5.48 -0.34 23.06
C GLU A 247 4.06 -0.47 22.52
N ASP A 248 3.44 -1.66 22.59
CA ASP A 248 2.09 -1.90 22.04
C ASP A 248 1.01 -1.06 22.74
N VAL A 249 1.14 -0.85 24.05
CA VAL A 249 0.23 0.01 24.83
C VAL A 249 0.42 1.46 24.45
N GLN A 250 1.68 1.88 24.35
CA GLN A 250 2.00 3.27 23.98
C GLN A 250 1.62 3.59 22.53
N ARG A 251 1.78 2.66 21.59
CA ARG A 251 1.29 2.82 20.22
C ARG A 251 -0.21 3.11 20.17
N LYS A 252 -1.01 2.30 20.86
CA LYS A 252 -2.47 2.52 20.92
C LYS A 252 -2.83 3.87 21.50
N ARG A 253 -2.08 4.32 22.53
CA ARG A 253 -2.28 5.63 23.14
C ARG A 253 -1.95 6.77 22.17
N ILE A 254 -0.84 6.63 21.43
CA ILE A 254 -0.41 7.60 20.41
C ILE A 254 -1.43 7.65 19.26
N ASP A 255 -1.86 6.50 18.74
CA ASP A 255 -2.85 6.42 17.68
C ASP A 255 -4.20 7.05 18.08
N ALA A 256 -4.64 6.81 19.32
CA ALA A 256 -5.86 7.41 19.84
C ALA A 256 -5.77 8.94 19.92
N GLU A 257 -4.62 9.47 20.36
CA GLU A 257 -4.42 10.91 20.43
C GLU A 257 -4.32 11.57 19.05
N LEU A 258 -3.64 10.93 18.10
CA LEU A 258 -3.61 11.40 16.71
C LEU A 258 -5.00 11.40 16.08
N LYS A 259 -5.79 10.35 16.34
CA LYS A 259 -7.18 10.29 15.91
C LYS A 259 -7.99 11.47 16.49
N ASN A 260 -7.86 11.75 17.78
CA ASN A 260 -8.53 12.89 18.41
C ASN A 260 -8.06 14.24 17.85
N SER A 261 -6.75 14.38 17.61
CA SER A 261 -6.18 15.60 17.01
C SER A 261 -6.71 15.82 15.60
N TRP A 262 -6.83 14.76 14.80
CA TRP A 262 -7.47 14.83 13.48
C TRP A 262 -8.96 15.19 13.60
N ARG A 263 -9.69 14.61 14.56
CA ARG A 263 -11.09 14.96 14.79
C ARG A 263 -11.27 16.46 14.98
N THR A 264 -10.48 17.05 15.89
CA THR A 264 -10.52 18.49 16.16
C THR A 264 -10.18 19.32 14.92
N THR A 265 -9.15 18.93 14.18
CA THR A 265 -8.73 19.60 12.95
C THR A 265 -9.83 19.56 11.88
N LEU A 266 -10.45 18.40 11.68
CA LEU A 266 -11.54 18.22 10.72
C LEU A 266 -12.81 19.00 11.10
N GLU A 267 -13.16 19.06 12.38
CA GLU A 267 -14.29 19.86 12.85
C GLU A 267 -14.08 21.37 12.59
N VAL A 268 -12.86 21.86 12.82
CA VAL A 268 -12.50 23.25 12.49
C VAL A 268 -12.57 23.49 10.98
N ALA A 269 -12.02 22.57 10.18
CA ALA A 269 -12.06 22.69 8.71
C ALA A 269 -13.49 22.65 8.18
N LYS A 270 -14.35 21.75 8.72
CA LYS A 270 -15.77 21.66 8.36
C LYS A 270 -16.53 22.97 8.63
N ALA A 271 -16.19 23.66 9.73
CA ALA A 271 -16.83 24.93 10.06
C ALA A 271 -16.38 26.11 9.18
N GLN A 272 -15.21 25.99 8.52
CA GLN A 272 -14.60 27.06 7.73
C GLN A 272 -14.78 26.90 6.22
N LEU A 273 -14.95 25.69 5.73
CA LEU A 273 -15.04 25.35 4.30
C LEU A 273 -16.50 25.14 3.87
N THR A 274 -16.76 25.28 2.57
CA THR A 274 -18.03 24.80 2.01
C THR A 274 -18.05 23.26 2.06
N PRO A 275 -19.25 22.62 2.11
CA PRO A 275 -19.37 21.16 2.14
C PRO A 275 -18.57 20.46 1.04
N GLU A 276 -18.63 20.97 -0.21
CA GLU A 276 -17.91 20.43 -1.37
C GLU A 276 -16.40 20.48 -1.14
N ARG A 277 -15.88 21.66 -0.74
CA ARG A 277 -14.44 21.82 -0.48
C ARG A 277 -13.98 20.97 0.68
N PHE A 278 -14.78 20.83 1.71
CA PHE A 278 -14.46 19.98 2.87
C PHE A 278 -14.37 18.50 2.46
N VAL A 279 -15.35 18.01 1.71
CA VAL A 279 -15.37 16.61 1.23
C VAL A 279 -14.22 16.37 0.27
N ASP A 280 -14.04 17.18 -0.75
CA ASP A 280 -12.96 17.03 -1.73
C ASP A 280 -11.57 17.03 -1.10
N THR A 281 -11.37 17.87 -0.08
CA THR A 281 -10.06 17.98 0.57
C THR A 281 -9.82 16.84 1.56
N TYR A 282 -10.82 16.49 2.39
CA TYR A 282 -10.57 15.66 3.57
C TYR A 282 -11.22 14.27 3.56
N TYR A 283 -11.94 13.89 2.52
CA TYR A 283 -12.58 12.57 2.47
C TYR A 283 -11.61 11.41 2.77
N THR A 284 -10.47 11.41 2.10
CA THR A 284 -9.44 10.35 2.28
C THR A 284 -8.91 10.34 3.72
N THR A 285 -8.69 11.50 4.30
CA THR A 285 -8.24 11.65 5.69
C THR A 285 -9.31 11.20 6.68
N MET A 286 -10.59 11.59 6.46
CA MET A 286 -11.71 11.11 7.29
C MET A 286 -11.84 9.59 7.25
N ARG A 287 -11.73 8.99 6.07
CA ARG A 287 -11.75 7.53 5.90
C ARG A 287 -10.58 6.87 6.63
N ALA A 288 -9.37 7.39 6.46
CA ALA A 288 -8.16 6.85 7.06
C ALA A 288 -8.19 6.87 8.60
N TRP A 289 -8.72 7.94 9.18
CA TRP A 289 -8.76 8.15 10.63
C TRP A 289 -10.09 7.74 11.28
N GLY A 290 -11.05 7.27 10.50
CA GLY A 290 -12.35 6.78 11.00
C GLY A 290 -13.26 7.92 11.51
N HIS A 291 -13.34 9.01 10.76
CA HIS A 291 -14.16 10.21 11.03
C HIS A 291 -15.21 10.48 9.95
N LEU A 292 -15.63 9.45 9.20
CA LEU A 292 -16.65 9.56 8.16
C LEU A 292 -18.00 10.05 8.68
N ASP A 293 -18.26 9.90 9.98
CA ASP A 293 -19.46 10.44 10.65
C ASP A 293 -19.60 11.96 10.51
N LEU A 294 -18.49 12.67 10.29
CA LEU A 294 -18.52 14.12 10.01
C LEU A 294 -19.25 14.49 8.70
N MET A 295 -19.51 13.52 7.84
CA MET A 295 -20.23 13.72 6.59
C MET A 295 -21.75 13.48 6.71
N ASN A 296 -22.24 12.90 7.81
CA ASN A 296 -23.63 12.44 7.92
C ASN A 296 -24.68 13.54 7.73
N ASP A 297 -24.34 14.77 8.01
CA ASP A 297 -25.21 15.96 7.88
C ASP A 297 -24.96 16.77 6.58
N LEU A 298 -24.04 16.30 5.71
CA LEU A 298 -23.73 16.97 4.44
C LEU A 298 -24.52 16.34 3.30
N ASP A 299 -24.99 17.19 2.37
CA ASP A 299 -25.73 16.72 1.17
C ASP A 299 -24.79 16.38 -0.01
N VAL A 300 -23.49 16.39 0.22
CA VAL A 300 -22.44 16.18 -0.77
C VAL A 300 -21.86 14.78 -0.62
N LEU A 301 -21.72 14.07 -1.75
CA LEU A 301 -21.07 12.77 -1.82
C LEU A 301 -19.71 12.88 -2.52
N PRO A 302 -18.69 12.13 -2.09
CA PRO A 302 -17.46 11.97 -2.86
C PRO A 302 -17.73 11.31 -4.22
N ALA A 303 -17.24 11.90 -5.31
CA ALA A 303 -17.44 11.35 -6.66
C ALA A 303 -16.89 9.92 -6.82
N GLY A 304 -15.77 9.62 -6.17
CA GLY A 304 -15.14 8.29 -6.23
C GLY A 304 -15.91 7.16 -5.54
N LEU A 305 -17.11 7.42 -5.00
CA LEU A 305 -17.99 6.36 -4.46
C LEU A 305 -19.03 5.88 -5.46
N CYS A 306 -19.17 6.54 -6.60
CA CYS A 306 -20.16 6.21 -7.62
C CYS A 306 -19.46 5.85 -8.91
N ASP A 307 -19.72 4.65 -9.41
CA ASP A 307 -19.20 4.17 -10.67
C ASP A 307 -20.35 3.95 -11.68
N ALA A 308 -20.18 4.43 -12.90
CA ALA A 308 -21.06 4.10 -14.02
C ALA A 308 -20.60 2.80 -14.70
N ILE A 309 -21.55 1.93 -15.06
CA ILE A 309 -21.26 0.70 -15.81
C ILE A 309 -21.17 1.06 -17.29
N VAL A 310 -19.97 1.10 -17.84
CA VAL A 310 -19.68 1.54 -19.22
C VAL A 310 -19.39 0.39 -20.18
N GLY A 311 -19.08 -0.79 -19.68
CA GLY A 311 -18.72 -1.97 -20.45
C GLY A 311 -19.53 -3.20 -20.10
N TYR A 312 -19.18 -4.32 -20.73
CA TYR A 312 -19.69 -5.62 -20.36
C TYR A 312 -19.04 -6.08 -19.04
N PRO A 313 -19.83 -6.41 -18.01
CA PRO A 313 -19.30 -6.85 -16.72
C PRO A 313 -18.74 -8.27 -16.88
N ILE A 314 -17.44 -8.40 -16.86
CA ILE A 314 -16.73 -9.68 -16.97
C ILE A 314 -15.84 -9.86 -15.75
N GLN A 315 -15.68 -11.10 -15.33
CA GLN A 315 -14.69 -11.47 -14.34
C GLN A 315 -13.31 -11.43 -14.99
N ASP A 316 -12.41 -10.62 -14.44
CA ASP A 316 -11.03 -10.52 -14.91
C ASP A 316 -10.10 -11.14 -13.87
N ASP A 317 -9.27 -12.10 -14.30
CA ASP A 317 -8.27 -12.77 -13.45
C ASP A 317 -7.23 -11.79 -12.86
N SER A 318 -7.05 -10.64 -13.51
CA SER A 318 -6.18 -9.56 -13.00
C SER A 318 -6.84 -8.69 -11.92
N GLY A 319 -8.13 -8.88 -11.65
CA GLY A 319 -8.91 -8.03 -10.76
C GLY A 319 -9.24 -6.65 -11.32
N GLY A 320 -9.01 -6.42 -12.60
CA GLY A 320 -9.38 -5.20 -13.32
C GLY A 320 -10.90 -5.07 -13.45
N ARG A 321 -11.41 -3.86 -13.28
CA ARG A 321 -12.83 -3.50 -13.44
C ARG A 321 -13.01 -2.48 -14.57
N GLU A 322 -12.51 -2.80 -15.77
CA GLU A 322 -12.57 -1.88 -16.91
C GLU A 322 -14.00 -1.55 -17.36
N TYR A 323 -14.98 -2.37 -16.96
CA TYR A 323 -16.39 -2.17 -17.26
C TYR A 323 -17.09 -1.11 -16.37
N VAL A 324 -16.41 -0.57 -15.36
CA VAL A 324 -16.91 0.54 -14.55
C VAL A 324 -15.96 1.72 -14.60
N GLN A 325 -16.52 2.92 -14.52
CA GLN A 325 -15.75 4.16 -14.47
C GLN A 325 -16.34 5.10 -13.42
N PRO A 326 -15.48 5.76 -12.60
CA PRO A 326 -15.94 6.78 -11.68
C PRO A 326 -16.71 7.88 -12.41
N VAL A 327 -17.83 8.30 -11.85
CA VAL A 327 -18.57 9.43 -12.39
C VAL A 327 -17.76 10.72 -12.23
N VAL A 328 -17.90 11.65 -13.17
CA VAL A 328 -17.20 12.95 -13.12
C VAL A 328 -17.68 13.80 -11.94
N ALA A 329 -18.97 13.72 -11.63
CA ALA A 329 -19.58 14.38 -10.48
C ALA A 329 -20.54 13.43 -9.79
N ALA A 330 -20.49 13.41 -8.46
CA ALA A 330 -21.44 12.63 -7.68
C ALA A 330 -22.89 13.13 -7.90
N PRO A 331 -23.88 12.23 -7.87
CA PRO A 331 -25.28 12.64 -7.93
C PRO A 331 -25.65 13.48 -6.71
N THR A 332 -26.56 14.43 -6.90
CA THR A 332 -27.05 15.25 -5.81
C THR A 332 -28.01 14.45 -4.91
N ARG A 333 -28.19 14.90 -3.68
CA ARG A 333 -29.20 14.33 -2.79
C ARG A 333 -30.61 14.35 -3.41
N ALA A 334 -30.95 15.43 -4.09
CA ALA A 334 -32.25 15.58 -4.75
C ALA A 334 -32.44 14.54 -5.89
N ASP A 335 -31.41 14.24 -6.68
CA ASP A 335 -31.45 13.23 -7.73
C ASP A 335 -31.70 11.83 -7.15
N ILE A 336 -31.06 11.52 -6.03
CA ILE A 336 -31.20 10.24 -5.33
C ILE A 336 -32.58 10.13 -4.65
N GLU A 337 -32.99 11.13 -3.89
CA GLU A 337 -34.29 11.13 -3.18
C GLU A 337 -35.48 11.14 -4.13
N SER A 338 -35.37 11.74 -5.33
CA SER A 338 -36.39 11.69 -6.37
C SER A 338 -36.36 10.43 -7.23
N SER A 339 -35.41 9.52 -7.00
CA SER A 339 -35.15 8.34 -7.83
C SER A 339 -34.80 8.66 -9.30
N ALA A 340 -34.33 9.88 -9.59
CA ALA A 340 -33.76 10.21 -10.88
C ALA A 340 -32.45 9.47 -11.11
N VAL A 341 -31.71 9.16 -10.02
CA VAL A 341 -30.54 8.31 -10.01
C VAL A 341 -30.77 7.20 -9.00
N THR A 342 -30.56 5.95 -9.42
CA THR A 342 -30.61 4.78 -8.55
C THR A 342 -29.19 4.32 -8.22
N LEU A 343 -28.90 4.18 -6.92
CA LEU A 343 -27.65 3.65 -6.41
C LEU A 343 -27.83 2.16 -6.08
N VAL A 344 -26.91 1.33 -6.55
CA VAL A 344 -26.93 -0.11 -6.30
C VAL A 344 -25.62 -0.59 -5.66
N ALA A 345 -25.73 -1.51 -4.72
CA ALA A 345 -24.61 -2.29 -4.24
C ALA A 345 -24.56 -3.60 -5.01
N LEU A 346 -23.41 -3.90 -5.58
CA LEU A 346 -23.13 -5.11 -6.35
C LEU A 346 -21.74 -5.63 -5.95
N ASP A 347 -21.65 -6.93 -5.69
CA ASP A 347 -20.38 -7.62 -5.44
C ASP A 347 -19.65 -7.98 -6.75
N TRP A 348 -18.78 -8.98 -6.68
CA TRP A 348 -18.00 -9.45 -7.82
C TRP A 348 -18.91 -10.00 -8.91
N VAL A 349 -18.47 -9.86 -10.16
CA VAL A 349 -19.15 -10.49 -11.29
C VAL A 349 -18.86 -11.98 -11.28
N ASN A 350 -19.92 -12.77 -11.23
CA ASN A 350 -19.95 -14.22 -11.41
C ASN A 350 -21.24 -14.59 -12.14
N ASP A 351 -21.50 -15.88 -12.34
CA ASP A 351 -22.70 -16.37 -13.03
C ASP A 351 -24.02 -15.96 -12.32
N GLU A 352 -24.02 -15.94 -10.98
CA GLU A 352 -25.20 -15.54 -10.20
C GLU A 352 -25.44 -14.02 -10.28
N ASN A 353 -24.37 -13.22 -10.32
CA ASN A 353 -24.45 -11.77 -10.30
C ASN A 353 -24.47 -11.13 -11.69
N ALA A 354 -24.04 -11.82 -12.74
CA ALA A 354 -24.05 -11.30 -14.10
C ALA A 354 -25.40 -10.70 -14.53
N PRO A 355 -26.56 -11.34 -14.27
CA PRO A 355 -27.86 -10.75 -14.60
C PRO A 355 -28.11 -9.41 -13.90
N ARG A 356 -27.70 -9.29 -12.62
CA ARG A 356 -27.87 -8.06 -11.84
C ARG A 356 -27.03 -6.92 -12.40
N TRP A 357 -25.80 -7.22 -12.77
CA TRP A 357 -24.90 -6.28 -13.44
C TRP A 357 -25.44 -5.82 -14.78
N MET A 358 -25.98 -6.74 -15.56
CA MET A 358 -26.56 -6.44 -16.88
C MET A 358 -27.84 -5.61 -16.79
N LEU A 359 -28.69 -5.89 -15.79
CA LEU A 359 -29.85 -5.06 -15.53
C LEU A 359 -29.45 -3.65 -15.11
N ALA A 360 -28.52 -3.53 -14.16
CA ALA A 360 -28.05 -2.24 -13.68
C ALA A 360 -27.43 -1.42 -14.83
N ARG A 361 -26.62 -2.06 -15.70
CA ARG A 361 -26.07 -1.45 -16.90
C ARG A 361 -27.17 -0.93 -17.84
N ALA A 362 -28.15 -1.77 -18.15
CA ALA A 362 -29.24 -1.41 -19.05
C ALA A 362 -30.14 -0.28 -18.50
N LYS A 363 -30.27 -0.20 -17.18
CA LYS A 363 -31.03 0.87 -16.50
C LYS A 363 -30.22 2.14 -16.27
N GLY A 364 -28.91 2.12 -16.50
CA GLY A 364 -28.01 3.25 -16.19
C GLY A 364 -27.87 3.52 -14.70
N TRP A 365 -28.01 2.50 -13.85
CA TRP A 365 -27.83 2.61 -12.41
C TRP A 365 -26.35 2.77 -12.06
N LEU A 366 -26.07 3.45 -10.96
CA LEU A 366 -24.70 3.66 -10.49
C LEU A 366 -24.35 2.64 -9.41
N VAL A 367 -23.20 1.99 -9.59
CA VAL A 367 -22.62 1.14 -8.53
C VAL A 367 -22.05 2.05 -7.44
N PHE A 368 -22.40 1.78 -6.21
CA PHE A 368 -22.05 2.62 -5.07
C PHE A 368 -21.22 1.88 -4.03
N ASP A 369 -20.04 2.43 -3.67
CA ASP A 369 -19.22 1.95 -2.54
C ASP A 369 -19.85 2.39 -1.22
N TRP A 370 -20.86 1.66 -0.75
CA TRP A 370 -21.57 1.96 0.49
C TRP A 370 -20.68 1.85 1.73
N LEU A 371 -19.58 1.07 1.69
CA LEU A 371 -18.59 0.98 2.76
C LEU A 371 -17.68 2.20 2.84
N GLY A 372 -17.67 3.03 1.82
CA GLY A 372 -16.92 4.29 1.77
C GLY A 372 -17.50 5.41 2.63
N LEU A 373 -18.68 5.21 3.26
CA LEU A 373 -19.33 6.18 4.14
C LEU A 373 -19.70 5.57 5.49
N HIS A 374 -20.06 6.44 6.44
CA HIS A 374 -20.56 5.98 7.74
C HIS A 374 -21.95 5.33 7.59
N ALA A 375 -22.22 4.31 8.42
CA ALA A 375 -23.48 3.56 8.35
C ALA A 375 -24.75 4.43 8.55
N ASP A 376 -24.63 5.51 9.32
CA ASP A 376 -25.74 6.44 9.57
C ASP A 376 -25.85 7.56 8.53
N HIS A 377 -25.04 7.56 7.48
CA HIS A 377 -25.13 8.56 6.42
C HIS A 377 -26.48 8.44 5.68
N TRP A 378 -27.10 9.59 5.36
CA TRP A 378 -28.44 9.62 4.76
C TRP A 378 -28.58 8.79 3.48
N VAL A 379 -27.51 8.64 2.68
CA VAL A 379 -27.52 7.90 1.42
C VAL A 379 -27.73 6.40 1.62
N GLN A 380 -27.31 5.83 2.75
CA GLN A 380 -27.34 4.38 2.99
C GLN A 380 -28.75 3.78 2.83
N ARG A 381 -29.78 4.53 3.21
CA ARG A 381 -31.19 4.10 3.05
C ARG A 381 -31.70 4.13 1.61
N HIS A 382 -30.94 4.69 0.69
CA HIS A 382 -31.28 4.79 -0.73
C HIS A 382 -30.45 3.83 -1.60
N VAL A 383 -29.54 3.09 -1.01
CA VAL A 383 -28.76 2.06 -1.72
C VAL A 383 -29.58 0.79 -1.81
N ARG A 384 -29.74 0.28 -3.03
CA ARG A 384 -30.43 -0.99 -3.29
C ARG A 384 -29.41 -2.11 -3.37
N PHE A 385 -29.58 -3.11 -2.53
CA PHE A 385 -28.70 -4.30 -2.47
C PHE A 385 -29.24 -5.37 -3.41
N LEU A 386 -28.80 -5.36 -4.67
CA LEU A 386 -29.35 -6.24 -5.71
C LEU A 386 -29.07 -7.72 -5.46
N GLU A 387 -28.07 -8.07 -4.66
CA GLU A 387 -27.73 -9.45 -4.33
C GLU A 387 -28.75 -10.13 -3.42
N GLU A 388 -29.50 -9.34 -2.67
CA GLU A 388 -30.57 -9.83 -1.82
C GLU A 388 -31.86 -10.12 -2.63
N GLU A 389 -31.90 -9.71 -3.92
CA GLU A 389 -33.06 -9.83 -4.78
C GLU A 389 -32.90 -10.98 -5.80
N LEU A 390 -33.99 -11.72 -6.07
CA LEU A 390 -33.99 -12.79 -7.07
C LEU A 390 -33.91 -12.20 -8.48
N ALA A 391 -32.93 -12.65 -9.27
CA ALA A 391 -32.86 -12.36 -10.67
C ALA A 391 -33.48 -13.51 -11.49
N GLU A 392 -34.34 -13.16 -12.44
CA GLU A 392 -34.93 -14.10 -13.41
C GLU A 392 -34.37 -13.77 -14.79
N VAL A 393 -33.94 -14.79 -15.54
CA VAL A 393 -33.37 -14.65 -16.89
C VAL A 393 -34.19 -15.53 -17.86
N GLU A 394 -34.59 -14.94 -18.99
CA GLU A 394 -35.27 -15.66 -20.05
C GLU A 394 -34.82 -15.21 -21.44
N ALA A 395 -34.82 -16.16 -22.40
CA ALA A 395 -34.60 -15.87 -23.80
C ALA A 395 -35.84 -15.27 -24.43
N VAL A 396 -35.74 -14.12 -25.09
CA VAL A 396 -36.81 -13.53 -25.90
C VAL A 396 -36.64 -14.02 -27.34
N SER A 397 -37.68 -14.66 -27.90
CA SER A 397 -37.65 -15.21 -29.26
C SER A 397 -36.46 -16.15 -29.47
N GLU A 398 -36.44 -17.27 -28.75
CA GLU A 398 -35.41 -18.31 -28.91
C GLU A 398 -35.35 -18.78 -30.37
N GLN A 399 -34.17 -18.69 -30.98
CA GLN A 399 -33.90 -19.02 -32.38
C GLN A 399 -33.28 -20.42 -32.53
N LEU A 400 -32.33 -20.73 -31.65
CA LEU A 400 -31.61 -21.99 -31.67
C LEU A 400 -31.09 -22.31 -30.26
N ARG A 401 -31.13 -23.59 -29.92
CA ARG A 401 -30.51 -24.12 -28.69
C ARG A 401 -29.56 -25.24 -29.10
N THR A 402 -28.33 -25.16 -28.65
CA THR A 402 -27.30 -26.17 -28.87
C THR A 402 -26.46 -26.35 -27.62
N VAL A 403 -25.60 -27.36 -27.58
CA VAL A 403 -24.67 -27.59 -26.46
C VAL A 403 -23.25 -27.23 -26.93
N LEU A 404 -22.54 -26.49 -26.13
CA LEU A 404 -21.10 -26.33 -26.32
C LEU A 404 -20.42 -27.66 -25.98
N GLU A 405 -19.67 -28.23 -26.91
CA GLU A 405 -18.81 -29.36 -26.63
C GLU A 405 -17.41 -28.83 -26.21
N GLY A 406 -17.36 -28.29 -24.99
CA GLY A 406 -16.10 -27.80 -24.41
C GLY A 406 -15.21 -28.91 -23.90
N ARG A 407 -14.02 -28.56 -23.54
CA ARG A 407 -13.02 -29.45 -22.95
C ARG A 407 -13.34 -29.75 -21.48
N TRP A 408 -13.86 -28.77 -20.77
CA TRP A 408 -14.18 -28.81 -19.35
C TRP A 408 -15.67 -28.57 -19.05
N VAL A 409 -16.34 -27.67 -19.79
CA VAL A 409 -17.74 -27.30 -19.58
C VAL A 409 -18.62 -27.60 -20.80
N TRP A 410 -19.89 -27.92 -20.58
CA TRP A 410 -20.88 -28.27 -21.61
C TRP A 410 -22.23 -27.56 -21.40
N PRO A 411 -22.24 -26.22 -21.36
CA PRO A 411 -23.49 -25.48 -21.16
C PRO A 411 -24.39 -25.53 -22.40
N ASN A 412 -25.69 -25.33 -22.17
CA ASN A 412 -26.59 -25.00 -23.26
C ASN A 412 -26.30 -23.57 -23.77
N VAL A 413 -26.14 -23.43 -25.08
CA VAL A 413 -26.00 -22.15 -25.75
C VAL A 413 -27.32 -21.84 -26.44
N ILE A 414 -27.91 -20.70 -26.10
CA ILE A 414 -29.24 -20.26 -26.54
C ILE A 414 -29.09 -18.98 -27.36
N LEU A 415 -29.30 -19.08 -28.66
CA LEU A 415 -29.41 -17.92 -29.52
C LEU A 415 -30.81 -17.35 -29.49
N CYS A 416 -30.93 -16.07 -29.22
CA CYS A 416 -32.23 -15.38 -29.09
C CYS A 416 -32.15 -13.95 -29.67
N GLU A 417 -33.27 -13.28 -29.78
CA GLU A 417 -33.31 -11.87 -30.18
C GLU A 417 -32.80 -10.97 -29.07
N ALA A 418 -33.21 -11.25 -27.84
CA ALA A 418 -32.78 -10.53 -26.65
C ALA A 418 -32.76 -11.46 -25.44
N VAL A 419 -31.98 -11.06 -24.41
CA VAL A 419 -32.03 -11.66 -23.08
C VAL A 419 -32.84 -10.74 -22.18
N ARG A 420 -33.92 -11.24 -21.59
CA ARG A 420 -34.71 -10.48 -20.64
C ARG A 420 -34.25 -10.81 -19.22
N VAL A 421 -33.88 -9.78 -18.50
CA VAL A 421 -33.53 -9.87 -17.06
C VAL A 421 -34.60 -9.12 -16.26
N ARG A 422 -35.11 -9.76 -15.21
CA ARG A 422 -36.08 -9.20 -14.29
C ARG A 422 -35.55 -9.28 -12.85
N ILE A 423 -35.69 -8.20 -12.10
CA ILE A 423 -35.45 -8.17 -10.65
C ILE A 423 -36.56 -7.35 -10.01
N GLY A 424 -37.47 -8.01 -9.29
CA GLY A 424 -38.68 -7.38 -8.79
C GLY A 424 -39.54 -6.82 -9.92
N ASP A 425 -39.85 -5.52 -9.87
CA ASP A 425 -40.62 -4.83 -10.91
C ASP A 425 -39.75 -4.30 -12.07
N ASP A 426 -38.44 -4.36 -11.92
CA ASP A 426 -37.52 -3.87 -12.95
C ASP A 426 -37.22 -4.95 -13.99
N VAL A 427 -37.39 -4.57 -15.25
CA VAL A 427 -37.13 -5.44 -16.41
C VAL A 427 -36.28 -4.73 -17.43
N ALA A 428 -35.31 -5.43 -17.99
CA ALA A 428 -34.54 -4.95 -19.13
C ALA A 428 -34.39 -6.06 -20.20
N GLU A 429 -34.38 -5.67 -21.47
CA GLU A 429 -34.03 -6.54 -22.60
C GLU A 429 -32.66 -6.14 -23.12
N ILE A 430 -31.75 -7.10 -23.14
CA ILE A 430 -30.36 -6.92 -23.52
C ILE A 430 -30.17 -7.55 -24.88
N THR A 431 -29.71 -6.75 -25.85
CA THR A 431 -29.57 -7.17 -27.25
C THR A 431 -28.12 -7.17 -27.74
N ASP A 432 -27.21 -6.52 -26.99
CA ASP A 432 -25.84 -6.24 -27.40
C ASP A 432 -24.80 -7.15 -26.76
N ALA A 433 -25.12 -7.81 -25.65
CA ALA A 433 -24.18 -8.65 -24.92
C ALA A 433 -24.86 -9.88 -24.31
N GLY A 434 -24.21 -11.02 -24.39
CA GLY A 434 -24.66 -12.26 -23.79
C GLY A 434 -24.33 -12.35 -22.29
N LEU A 435 -24.90 -13.35 -21.64
CA LEU A 435 -24.58 -13.67 -20.26
C LEU A 435 -24.72 -15.18 -19.98
N CYS A 436 -24.04 -15.64 -18.96
CA CYS A 436 -24.17 -16.98 -18.42
C CYS A 436 -25.01 -16.93 -17.14
N HIS A 437 -25.97 -17.83 -17.02
CA HIS A 437 -26.82 -17.97 -15.83
C HIS A 437 -27.37 -19.40 -15.73
N ASP A 438 -27.27 -20.02 -14.55
CA ASP A 438 -27.76 -21.38 -14.26
C ASP A 438 -27.28 -22.44 -15.28
N GLY A 439 -26.02 -22.38 -15.71
CA GLY A 439 -25.45 -23.32 -16.67
C GLY A 439 -25.93 -23.14 -18.11
N GLU A 440 -26.63 -22.06 -18.41
CA GLU A 440 -27.06 -21.66 -19.75
C GLU A 440 -26.35 -20.39 -20.21
N VAL A 441 -25.93 -20.35 -21.46
CA VAL A 441 -25.29 -19.20 -22.12
C VAL A 441 -26.30 -18.58 -23.08
N TYR A 442 -26.77 -17.40 -22.75
CA TYR A 442 -27.70 -16.63 -23.55
C TYR A 442 -26.95 -15.70 -24.49
N VAL A 443 -27.20 -15.86 -25.80
CA VAL A 443 -26.51 -15.10 -26.84
C VAL A 443 -27.54 -14.29 -27.64
N PRO A 444 -27.70 -12.98 -27.35
CA PRO A 444 -28.64 -12.12 -28.08
C PRO A 444 -28.14 -11.78 -29.50
N ALA A 445 -29.01 -11.18 -30.30
CA ALA A 445 -28.75 -10.92 -31.71
C ALA A 445 -27.51 -10.04 -31.99
N GLY A 446 -27.18 -9.11 -31.07
CA GLY A 446 -26.02 -8.23 -31.18
C GLY A 446 -24.71 -8.83 -30.68
N GLU A 447 -24.76 -9.98 -29.99
CA GLU A 447 -23.56 -10.63 -29.46
C GLU A 447 -22.93 -11.56 -30.51
N CYS A 448 -21.73 -11.23 -30.93
CA CYS A 448 -20.94 -11.99 -31.89
C CYS A 448 -19.50 -12.28 -31.41
N SER A 449 -19.11 -11.75 -30.28
CA SER A 449 -17.71 -11.76 -29.79
C SER A 449 -17.37 -12.96 -28.94
N GLY A 450 -18.38 -13.56 -28.27
CA GLY A 450 -18.17 -14.59 -27.28
C GLY A 450 -17.75 -14.04 -25.91
N GLU A 451 -17.98 -12.76 -25.62
CA GLU A 451 -17.69 -12.16 -24.29
C GLU A 451 -18.33 -12.93 -23.11
N PRO A 452 -19.52 -13.59 -23.23
CA PRO A 452 -20.06 -14.44 -22.17
C PRO A 452 -19.13 -15.55 -21.72
N VAL A 453 -18.15 -15.92 -22.53
CA VAL A 453 -17.18 -16.96 -22.25
C VAL A 453 -16.48 -16.76 -20.88
N ARG A 454 -16.16 -15.53 -20.54
CA ARG A 454 -15.52 -15.24 -19.26
C ARG A 454 -16.44 -15.53 -18.07
N GLN A 455 -17.74 -15.30 -18.23
CA GLN A 455 -18.75 -15.68 -17.23
C GLN A 455 -18.89 -17.19 -17.14
N LEU A 456 -18.91 -17.87 -18.29
CA LEU A 456 -18.94 -19.32 -18.34
C LEU A 456 -17.74 -19.94 -17.60
N SER A 457 -16.57 -19.40 -17.78
CA SER A 457 -15.34 -19.91 -17.18
C SER A 457 -15.35 -19.85 -15.65
N SER A 458 -16.16 -18.99 -15.05
CA SER A 458 -16.27 -18.92 -13.59
C SER A 458 -16.81 -20.20 -12.97
N PHE A 459 -17.59 -21.00 -13.70
CA PHE A 459 -18.07 -22.32 -13.24
C PHE A 459 -16.94 -23.32 -12.98
N THR A 460 -15.78 -23.10 -13.56
CA THR A 460 -14.63 -23.98 -13.38
C THR A 460 -13.82 -23.65 -12.13
N ASP A 461 -14.02 -22.46 -11.55
CA ASP A 461 -13.26 -21.99 -10.39
C ASP A 461 -13.58 -22.80 -9.12
N GLU A 462 -14.76 -23.39 -9.03
CA GLU A 462 -15.15 -24.23 -7.90
C GLU A 462 -14.45 -25.61 -7.89
N HIS A 463 -13.76 -25.95 -8.97
CA HIS A 463 -13.06 -27.22 -9.12
C HIS A 463 -11.56 -27.02 -9.17
N ASP A 464 -10.85 -27.27 -8.09
CA ASP A 464 -9.39 -27.21 -7.96
C ASP A 464 -8.61 -28.06 -9.00
N GLN A 465 -9.24 -28.62 -10.00
CA GLN A 465 -8.67 -29.59 -10.93
C GLN A 465 -8.59 -29.15 -12.38
N PHE A 466 -9.13 -28.01 -12.76
CA PHE A 466 -8.98 -27.52 -14.12
C PHE A 466 -7.61 -26.82 -14.30
N LEU A 467 -7.15 -26.77 -15.55
CA LEU A 467 -5.95 -26.03 -15.93
C LEU A 467 -6.36 -24.74 -16.68
N ASP A 468 -5.60 -23.67 -16.51
CA ASP A 468 -5.80 -22.41 -17.25
C ASP A 468 -5.93 -22.66 -18.76
N SER A 469 -5.16 -23.63 -19.30
CA SER A 469 -5.24 -24.03 -20.70
C SER A 469 -6.58 -24.69 -21.10
N ASP A 470 -7.31 -25.28 -20.16
CA ASP A 470 -8.62 -25.87 -20.42
C ASP A 470 -9.70 -24.79 -20.43
N MET A 471 -9.59 -23.84 -19.51
CA MET A 471 -10.44 -22.66 -19.44
C MET A 471 -10.30 -21.80 -20.72
N ASP A 472 -9.06 -21.57 -21.17
CA ASP A 472 -8.80 -20.83 -22.42
C ASP A 472 -9.36 -21.57 -23.63
N ALA A 473 -9.23 -22.91 -23.66
CA ALA A 473 -9.77 -23.71 -24.76
C ALA A 473 -11.33 -23.64 -24.81
N ASP A 474 -12.00 -23.65 -23.67
CA ASP A 474 -13.46 -23.52 -23.59
C ASP A 474 -13.93 -22.10 -23.98
N ARG A 475 -13.17 -21.06 -23.59
CA ARG A 475 -13.39 -19.68 -24.03
C ARG A 475 -13.32 -19.56 -25.56
N GLU A 476 -12.26 -20.11 -26.16
CA GLU A 476 -12.10 -20.12 -27.62
C GLU A 476 -13.18 -20.93 -28.31
N ALA A 477 -13.50 -22.12 -27.81
CA ALA A 477 -14.54 -22.98 -28.40
C ALA A 477 -15.92 -22.31 -28.40
N LEU A 478 -16.29 -21.61 -27.31
CA LEU A 478 -17.57 -20.88 -27.24
C LEU A 478 -17.55 -19.67 -28.19
N ALA A 479 -16.47 -18.92 -28.24
CA ALA A 479 -16.34 -17.80 -29.15
C ALA A 479 -16.44 -18.23 -30.62
N ASP A 480 -15.82 -19.35 -30.97
CA ASP A 480 -15.90 -19.94 -32.31
C ASP A 480 -17.30 -20.46 -32.63
N LEU A 481 -17.94 -21.15 -31.68
CA LEU A 481 -19.32 -21.60 -31.84
C LEU A 481 -20.27 -20.43 -32.12
N ILE A 482 -20.21 -19.36 -31.33
CA ILE A 482 -21.05 -18.17 -31.52
C ILE A 482 -20.76 -17.54 -32.89
N ARG A 483 -19.50 -17.40 -33.27
CA ARG A 483 -19.09 -16.84 -34.57
C ARG A 483 -19.65 -17.64 -35.72
N HIS A 484 -19.54 -18.98 -35.67
CA HIS A 484 -20.07 -19.87 -36.69
C HIS A 484 -21.61 -19.86 -36.77
N LEU A 485 -22.28 -19.86 -35.62
CA LEU A 485 -23.74 -19.83 -35.58
C LEU A 485 -24.33 -18.48 -36.04
N ARG A 486 -23.59 -17.39 -35.92
CA ARG A 486 -23.96 -16.05 -36.38
C ARG A 486 -23.46 -15.74 -37.80
N ALA A 487 -22.62 -16.60 -38.37
CA ALA A 487 -22.08 -16.40 -39.72
C ALA A 487 -23.19 -16.47 -40.80
N VAL A 488 -23.12 -15.56 -41.76
CA VAL A 488 -24.07 -15.47 -42.86
C VAL A 488 -23.46 -15.97 -44.20
N ASP A 489 -22.14 -16.12 -44.25
CA ASP A 489 -21.42 -16.63 -45.41
C ASP A 489 -21.03 -18.09 -45.22
N PRO A 490 -21.67 -19.03 -45.93
CA PRO A 490 -21.40 -20.45 -45.77
C PRO A 490 -19.99 -20.84 -46.24
N VAL A 491 -19.38 -20.09 -47.17
CA VAL A 491 -18.02 -20.38 -47.65
C VAL A 491 -16.99 -20.03 -46.59
N GLN A 492 -17.11 -18.85 -46.00
CA GLN A 492 -16.21 -18.43 -44.94
C GLN A 492 -16.35 -19.33 -43.68
N THR A 493 -17.58 -19.71 -43.36
CA THR A 493 -17.84 -20.62 -42.23
C THR A 493 -17.16 -21.97 -42.46
N LEU A 494 -17.33 -22.54 -43.66
CA LEU A 494 -16.71 -23.82 -43.99
C LEU A 494 -15.17 -23.70 -44.02
N ASP A 495 -14.61 -22.64 -44.60
CA ASP A 495 -13.17 -22.42 -44.67
C ASP A 495 -12.55 -22.34 -43.26
N SER A 496 -13.19 -21.61 -42.36
CA SER A 496 -12.76 -21.49 -40.97
C SER A 496 -12.75 -22.84 -40.23
N LEU A 497 -13.79 -23.64 -40.40
CA LEU A 497 -13.88 -24.98 -39.81
C LEU A 497 -12.82 -25.96 -40.40
N LEU A 498 -12.44 -25.80 -41.66
CA LEU A 498 -11.46 -26.66 -42.30
C LEU A 498 -9.99 -26.27 -42.00
N GLN A 499 -9.72 -25.01 -41.64
CA GLN A 499 -8.36 -24.56 -41.29
C GLN A 499 -7.73 -25.34 -40.18
N ASP A 500 -8.48 -25.69 -39.14
CA ASP A 500 -8.00 -26.45 -37.98
C ASP A 500 -7.60 -27.87 -38.34
N LEU A 501 -8.16 -28.44 -39.40
CA LEU A 501 -7.85 -29.79 -39.87
C LEU A 501 -6.48 -29.91 -40.54
N ARG A 502 -5.84 -28.80 -40.86
CA ARG A 502 -4.51 -28.74 -41.53
C ARG A 502 -4.42 -29.71 -42.72
N LEU A 503 -5.40 -29.68 -43.60
CA LEU A 503 -5.57 -30.66 -44.70
C LEU A 503 -4.31 -30.79 -45.58
N GLY A 504 -3.50 -29.75 -45.72
CA GLY A 504 -2.22 -29.77 -46.41
C GLY A 504 -1.17 -30.76 -45.91
N LYS A 505 -1.35 -31.32 -44.69
CA LYS A 505 -0.48 -32.36 -44.15
C LYS A 505 -0.73 -33.75 -44.75
N TYR A 506 -1.80 -33.92 -45.54
CA TYR A 506 -2.22 -35.21 -46.04
C TYR A 506 -1.97 -35.31 -47.57
N PRO A 507 -0.90 -36.00 -48.03
CA PRO A 507 -0.54 -36.06 -49.44
C PRO A 507 -1.65 -36.60 -50.35
N LEU A 508 -2.51 -37.49 -49.85
CA LEU A 508 -3.65 -38.04 -50.58
C LEU A 508 -4.67 -37.01 -51.02
N LEU A 509 -4.72 -35.85 -50.30
CA LEU A 509 -5.66 -34.75 -50.61
C LEU A 509 -5.09 -33.75 -51.60
N HIS A 510 -3.78 -33.77 -51.83
CA HIS A 510 -3.12 -32.77 -52.67
C HIS A 510 -3.65 -32.82 -54.10
N GLY A 511 -4.07 -31.64 -54.64
CA GLY A 511 -4.56 -31.49 -56.00
C GLY A 511 -5.92 -32.16 -56.27
N LYS A 512 -6.60 -32.59 -55.19
CA LYS A 512 -7.97 -33.15 -55.33
C LYS A 512 -9.00 -32.09 -55.06
N THR A 513 -10.09 -32.17 -55.80
CA THR A 513 -11.29 -31.34 -55.63
C THR A 513 -12.40 -32.22 -55.04
N PHE A 514 -13.05 -31.71 -53.99
CA PHE A 514 -14.13 -32.43 -53.33
C PHE A 514 -15.42 -31.59 -53.37
N GLN A 515 -16.54 -32.26 -53.52
CA GLN A 515 -17.84 -31.68 -53.28
C GLN A 515 -18.34 -32.13 -51.91
N LEU A 516 -18.56 -31.16 -51.03
CA LEU A 516 -19.11 -31.38 -49.68
C LEU A 516 -20.59 -30.99 -49.69
N THR A 517 -21.45 -31.89 -49.25
CA THR A 517 -22.89 -31.59 -49.01
C THR A 517 -23.16 -31.80 -47.54
N VAL A 518 -23.61 -30.74 -46.86
CA VAL A 518 -23.98 -30.78 -45.43
C VAL A 518 -25.50 -31.06 -45.34
N GLY A 519 -25.86 -32.10 -44.61
CA GLY A 519 -27.27 -32.51 -44.43
C GLY A 519 -28.03 -31.53 -43.53
N VAL A 520 -29.35 -31.47 -43.74
CA VAL A 520 -30.28 -30.65 -42.91
C VAL A 520 -31.12 -31.57 -42.03
N GLY A 521 -31.19 -31.25 -40.73
CA GLY A 521 -32.11 -31.91 -39.78
C GLY A 521 -31.45 -32.81 -38.71
N SER A 522 -32.24 -33.61 -38.00
CA SER A 522 -31.84 -34.42 -36.86
C SER A 522 -30.93 -35.63 -37.14
N VAL A 523 -30.55 -35.85 -38.36
CA VAL A 523 -29.51 -36.82 -38.74
C VAL A 523 -28.29 -36.03 -39.15
N PRO A 524 -27.31 -35.91 -38.24
CA PRO A 524 -26.04 -35.26 -38.58
C PRO A 524 -25.35 -36.10 -39.65
N GLY A 525 -25.15 -35.53 -40.81
CA GLY A 525 -24.47 -36.20 -41.89
C GLY A 525 -23.97 -35.21 -42.94
N HIS A 526 -22.79 -35.47 -43.42
CA HIS A 526 -22.25 -34.82 -44.62
C HIS A 526 -21.83 -35.92 -45.58
N SER A 527 -21.94 -35.65 -46.87
CA SER A 527 -21.36 -36.52 -47.91
C SER A 527 -20.22 -35.76 -48.57
N ILE A 528 -19.15 -36.50 -48.85
CA ILE A 528 -18.00 -35.98 -49.54
C ILE A 528 -17.79 -36.82 -50.79
N GLU A 529 -17.86 -36.20 -51.97
CA GLU A 529 -17.60 -36.84 -53.22
C GLU A 529 -16.33 -36.29 -53.85
N LEU A 530 -15.44 -37.17 -54.33
CA LEU A 530 -14.27 -36.77 -55.11
C LEU A 530 -14.73 -36.37 -56.49
N MET A 531 -14.49 -35.12 -56.87
CA MET A 531 -14.76 -34.66 -58.22
C MET A 531 -13.64 -35.13 -59.16
N GLU A 532 -13.98 -35.98 -60.12
CA GLU A 532 -13.05 -36.36 -61.20
C GLU A 532 -12.75 -35.11 -62.03
N GLN A 533 -11.48 -34.76 -62.17
CA GLN A 533 -11.09 -33.74 -63.16
C GLN A 533 -11.44 -34.29 -64.54
N THR A 534 -12.49 -33.81 -65.15
CA THR A 534 -12.73 -33.96 -66.57
C THR A 534 -11.54 -33.33 -67.28
N ALA A 535 -10.72 -34.16 -67.88
CA ALA A 535 -9.68 -33.73 -68.77
C ALA A 535 -10.38 -33.13 -70.00
N ASP A 536 -10.58 -31.83 -70.02
CA ASP A 536 -11.02 -31.11 -71.24
C ASP A 536 -9.84 -30.78 -72.12
N ALA A 537 -9.81 -31.60 -73.16
CA ALA A 537 -9.64 -31.19 -74.56
C ALA A 537 -8.54 -30.18 -74.84
N GLU A 538 -7.40 -30.70 -75.07
CA GLU A 538 -6.53 -30.12 -76.09
C GLU A 538 -7.29 -30.02 -77.37
N LEU A 539 -7.56 -28.86 -77.85
CA LEU A 539 -8.00 -28.61 -79.19
C LEU A 539 -6.89 -28.01 -80.03
N ASN A 540 -6.43 -28.88 -80.85
CA ASN A 540 -5.82 -28.57 -82.15
C ASN A 540 -6.16 -27.21 -82.73
N GLY A 541 -5.18 -26.53 -83.04
CA GLY A 541 -5.21 -25.38 -83.90
C GLY A 541 -3.85 -25.15 -84.54
N ALA A 542 -3.54 -26.04 -85.48
CA ALA A 542 -2.41 -25.84 -86.38
C ALA A 542 -2.61 -24.62 -87.28
N GLY A 543 -1.55 -23.94 -87.54
CA GLY A 543 -1.51 -23.18 -88.84
C GLY A 543 -0.74 -21.86 -88.81
N GLY A 544 0.43 -21.88 -89.42
CA GLY A 544 0.91 -20.79 -90.23
C GLY A 544 1.89 -19.79 -89.63
N SER A 545 3.14 -19.98 -89.69
CA SER A 545 4.08 -19.58 -90.74
C SER A 545 4.38 -18.05 -90.80
N HIS A 546 5.69 -17.80 -90.80
CA HIS A 546 6.44 -16.64 -91.37
C HIS A 546 6.42 -15.35 -90.51
N ALA A 547 7.48 -14.63 -90.33
CA ALA A 547 8.85 -14.57 -90.80
C ALA A 547 9.48 -13.40 -90.03
N GLU A 548 10.76 -13.52 -89.83
CA GLU A 548 11.68 -12.43 -89.47
C GLU A 548 11.65 -11.25 -90.45
N PRO A 549 12.26 -10.12 -90.20
CA PRO A 549 13.56 -10.00 -89.59
C PRO A 549 13.61 -9.27 -88.24
#